data_bce8835a2b5e1211d413694da4f79a13
#
_entry.id   bce8835a2b5e1211d413694da4f79a13
#
_cell.length_a   1.000
_cell.length_b   1.000
_cell.length_c   1.000
_cell.angle_alpha   90.00
_cell.angle_beta   90.00
_cell.angle_gamma   90.00
#
_symmetry.space_group_name_H-M   'P 1'
#
loop_
_entity.id
_entity.type
_entity.pdbx_description
1 polymer ?
#
loop_
_entity_poly.entity_id
_entity_poly.type
_entity_poly.pdbx_seq_one_letter_code
_entity_poly.pdbx_strand_id
1 'polypeptide(L)'
;EPWLKDQKVGVIGSGEFQVSRHINVATVQTLASFLEEPPRDATPDKKSYHLKRRDLVKRFLSSVSLLILEEAHESSGSNFYDIARLCVNADYRLALTATPFMKDSTEANMRLMAVAGRIEIKVTEKYLIDRGILAKPYFLYHKVAYKPDEVRIKAELANKHLNFRVGMSTAYQKAYQLGIVYNLGRNEAIVREALLYKQHSLNCMTLVRLKRHGQILMEMMKESGLRVDFIYGESNQSTRQAKLNSLASGEIDVLIGSTILDVGVDVPSVGAVILAGGGKAEVEMRQRVGRGLRAKKNQANVCFITDFIDISNKYLLSHSYERKHIIDTTPGFAEGVLPIDGAFDFGVLKRD
;
A
#
# COMPACT_ATOMS: atom_id res chain seq x y z
N GLU A 1 7.09 22.50 4.52
CA GLU A 1 8.42 22.39 5.15
C GLU A 1 9.04 23.79 5.25
N PRO A 2 9.54 24.24 6.44
CA PRO A 2 10.01 25.61 6.66
C PRO A 2 11.16 26.04 5.72
N TRP A 3 12.03 25.11 5.36
CA TRP A 3 13.18 25.35 4.47
C TRP A 3 12.86 25.36 2.98
N LEU A 4 11.64 24.96 2.58
CA LEU A 4 11.19 24.98 1.18
C LEU A 4 10.23 26.12 0.87
N LYS A 5 9.88 26.97 1.85
CA LYS A 5 8.86 28.02 1.69
C LYS A 5 9.13 28.97 0.52
N ASP A 6 10.40 29.23 0.23
CA ASP A 6 10.81 30.17 -0.83
C ASP A 6 11.34 29.46 -2.09
N GLN A 7 11.30 28.11 -2.13
CA GLN A 7 11.79 27.33 -3.26
C GLN A 7 10.64 26.93 -4.18
N LYS A 8 10.71 27.37 -5.42
CA LYS A 8 9.78 26.91 -6.46
C LYS A 8 10.14 25.47 -6.84
N VAL A 9 9.26 24.54 -6.56
CA VAL A 9 9.40 23.13 -6.95
C VAL A 9 8.82 22.94 -8.35
N GLY A 10 9.62 22.36 -9.25
CA GLY A 10 9.14 21.91 -10.56
C GLY A 10 8.36 20.63 -10.45
N VAL A 11 7.33 20.46 -11.27
CA VAL A 11 6.47 19.26 -11.30
C VAL A 11 6.42 18.70 -12.71
N ILE A 12 6.79 17.41 -12.83
CA ILE A 12 6.72 16.65 -14.08
C ILE A 12 5.79 15.45 -13.83
N GLY A 13 4.53 15.61 -14.15
CA GLY A 13 3.49 14.63 -13.86
C GLY A 13 2.19 14.94 -14.56
N SER A 14 1.27 13.97 -14.67
CA SER A 14 -0.02 14.14 -15.33
C SER A 14 0.04 14.74 -16.74
N GLY A 15 1.13 14.44 -17.48
CA GLY A 15 1.36 14.99 -18.82
C GLY A 15 2.00 16.39 -18.86
N GLU A 16 2.19 17.04 -17.71
CA GLU A 16 2.83 18.35 -17.60
C GLU A 16 4.35 18.25 -17.44
N PHE A 17 5.06 19.27 -17.92
CA PHE A 17 6.51 19.40 -17.81
C PHE A 17 6.87 20.80 -17.34
N GLN A 18 6.81 21.02 -16.02
CA GLN A 18 7.14 22.30 -15.38
C GLN A 18 8.45 22.14 -14.59
N VAL A 19 9.55 22.63 -15.15
CA VAL A 19 10.89 22.51 -14.55
C VAL A 19 11.22 23.73 -13.70
N SER A 20 11.73 23.49 -12.51
CA SER A 20 12.36 24.49 -11.63
C SER A 20 13.89 24.37 -11.69
N ARG A 21 14.58 25.44 -11.30
CA ARG A 21 16.04 25.48 -11.29
C ARG A 21 16.68 24.51 -10.29
N HIS A 22 16.06 24.31 -9.13
CA HIS A 22 16.71 23.62 -8.01
C HIS A 22 16.07 22.27 -7.69
N ILE A 23 14.77 22.21 -7.47
CA ILE A 23 14.07 21.01 -7.03
C ILE A 23 12.98 20.65 -8.03
N ASN A 24 12.99 19.41 -8.50
CA ASN A 24 11.97 18.90 -9.40
C ASN A 24 11.46 17.55 -8.90
N VAL A 25 10.15 17.37 -8.91
CA VAL A 25 9.49 16.11 -8.63
C VAL A 25 8.90 15.57 -9.93
N ALA A 26 9.24 14.33 -10.27
CA ALA A 26 8.83 13.73 -11.52
C ALA A 26 8.24 12.35 -11.32
N THR A 27 7.20 12.00 -12.08
CA THR A 27 6.74 10.62 -12.19
C THR A 27 7.46 9.90 -13.32
N VAL A 28 7.87 8.66 -13.07
CA VAL A 28 8.54 7.81 -14.07
C VAL A 28 7.69 7.63 -15.31
N GLN A 29 6.37 7.45 -15.15
CA GLN A 29 5.43 7.27 -16.25
C GLN A 29 5.41 8.48 -17.19
N THR A 30 5.40 9.70 -16.65
CA THR A 30 5.40 10.92 -17.46
C THR A 30 6.73 11.09 -18.19
N LEU A 31 7.86 10.89 -17.50
CA LEU A 31 9.18 10.96 -18.14
C LEU A 31 9.34 9.89 -19.23
N ALA A 32 8.90 8.66 -18.97
CA ALA A 32 8.95 7.59 -19.95
C ALA A 32 8.13 7.92 -21.21
N SER A 33 6.89 8.40 -21.03
CA SER A 33 6.04 8.80 -22.17
C SER A 33 6.65 9.92 -23.02
N PHE A 34 7.41 10.83 -22.40
CA PHE A 34 8.10 11.90 -23.11
C PHE A 34 9.37 11.44 -23.83
N LEU A 35 9.93 10.30 -23.43
CA LEU A 35 11.11 9.70 -24.04
C LEU A 35 10.77 8.70 -25.15
N GLU A 36 9.50 8.32 -25.29
CA GLU A 36 9.04 7.42 -26.34
C GLU A 36 9.34 7.95 -27.75
N GLU A 37 9.59 7.04 -28.67
CA GLU A 37 9.70 7.37 -30.10
C GLU A 37 8.34 7.82 -30.63
N PRO A 38 8.32 8.80 -31.56
CA PRO A 38 7.08 9.19 -32.19
C PRO A 38 6.43 8.02 -32.92
N PRO A 39 5.08 7.91 -32.93
CA PRO A 39 4.39 6.88 -33.69
C PRO A 39 4.81 6.89 -35.16
N ARG A 40 4.93 5.69 -35.76
CA ARG A 40 5.41 5.54 -37.17
C ARG A 40 4.53 6.30 -38.14
N ASP A 41 3.24 6.35 -37.91
CA ASP A 41 2.17 6.99 -38.69
C ASP A 41 1.92 8.45 -38.34
N ALA A 42 2.68 9.03 -37.39
CA ALA A 42 2.52 10.43 -37.01
C ALA A 42 2.89 11.36 -38.17
N THR A 43 2.14 12.47 -38.29
CA THR A 43 2.43 13.54 -39.24
C THR A 43 3.81 14.20 -38.97
N PRO A 44 4.45 14.83 -39.97
CA PRO A 44 5.77 15.47 -39.83
C PRO A 44 5.80 16.45 -38.63
N ASP A 45 4.74 17.25 -38.44
CA ASP A 45 4.66 18.23 -37.34
C ASP A 45 4.58 17.53 -35.97
N LYS A 46 3.80 16.48 -35.86
CA LYS A 46 3.73 15.66 -34.64
C LYS A 46 5.07 14.99 -34.34
N LYS A 47 5.74 14.45 -35.34
CA LYS A 47 7.09 13.87 -35.17
C LYS A 47 8.08 14.92 -34.69
N SER A 48 8.10 16.11 -35.30
CA SER A 48 8.95 17.23 -34.87
C SER A 48 8.68 17.64 -33.43
N TYR A 49 7.41 17.74 -33.03
CA TYR A 49 7.03 18.04 -31.65
C TYR A 49 7.52 16.98 -30.65
N HIS A 50 7.30 15.70 -30.93
CA HIS A 50 7.78 14.59 -30.08
C HIS A 50 9.30 14.61 -29.93
N LEU A 51 10.05 14.79 -31.02
CA LEU A 51 11.51 14.85 -30.99
C LEU A 51 12.02 16.03 -30.16
N LYS A 52 11.47 17.24 -30.35
CA LYS A 52 11.83 18.43 -29.55
C LYS A 52 11.58 18.21 -28.05
N ARG A 53 10.43 17.61 -27.70
CA ARG A 53 10.07 17.29 -26.32
C ARG A 53 11.03 16.28 -25.72
N ARG A 54 11.34 15.22 -26.44
CA ARG A 54 12.32 14.18 -26.06
C ARG A 54 13.70 14.78 -25.79
N ASP A 55 14.17 15.65 -26.66
CA ASP A 55 15.47 16.32 -26.50
C ASP A 55 15.48 17.28 -25.30
N LEU A 56 14.37 17.94 -25.03
CA LEU A 56 14.22 18.79 -23.84
C LEU A 56 14.33 17.95 -22.56
N VAL A 57 13.62 16.81 -22.51
CA VAL A 57 13.66 15.89 -21.34
C VAL A 57 15.06 15.29 -21.17
N LYS A 58 15.74 14.88 -22.25
CA LYS A 58 17.12 14.38 -22.16
C LYS A 58 18.08 15.43 -21.61
N ARG A 59 17.98 16.68 -22.09
CA ARG A 59 18.79 17.78 -21.56
C ARG A 59 18.50 18.06 -20.09
N PHE A 60 17.23 18.03 -19.69
CA PHE A 60 16.86 18.17 -18.29
C PHE A 60 17.47 17.06 -17.44
N LEU A 61 17.30 15.78 -17.82
CA LEU A 61 17.83 14.64 -17.07
C LEU A 61 19.37 14.68 -16.99
N SER A 62 20.05 15.06 -18.07
CA SER A 62 21.51 15.19 -18.04
C SER A 62 22.00 16.37 -17.18
N SER A 63 21.15 17.34 -16.84
CA SER A 63 21.53 18.44 -15.95
C SER A 63 21.35 18.17 -14.47
N VAL A 64 20.77 17.00 -14.11
CA VAL A 64 20.52 16.61 -12.71
C VAL A 64 21.85 16.28 -12.03
N SER A 65 22.14 16.95 -10.91
CA SER A 65 23.34 16.71 -10.06
C SER A 65 23.06 15.78 -8.87
N LEU A 66 21.83 15.79 -8.34
CA LEU A 66 21.36 14.88 -7.30
C LEU A 66 20.10 14.14 -7.79
N LEU A 67 20.16 12.82 -7.84
CA LEU A 67 19.03 11.96 -8.18
C LEU A 67 18.54 11.26 -6.91
N ILE A 68 17.27 11.46 -6.57
CA ILE A 68 16.59 10.75 -5.48
C ILE A 68 15.55 9.83 -6.12
N LEU A 69 15.64 8.55 -5.83
CA LEU A 69 14.73 7.50 -6.31
C LEU A 69 13.87 7.03 -5.15
N GLU A 70 12.61 7.42 -5.15
CA GLU A 70 11.63 6.95 -4.17
C GLU A 70 11.03 5.63 -4.64
N GLU A 71 10.73 4.71 -3.72
CA GLU A 71 10.31 3.33 -3.99
C GLU A 71 11.24 2.62 -4.99
N ALA A 72 12.55 2.69 -4.71
CA ALA A 72 13.60 2.27 -5.64
C ALA A 72 13.54 0.79 -6.05
N HIS A 73 12.79 -0.06 -5.36
CA HIS A 73 12.52 -1.44 -5.79
C HIS A 73 11.79 -1.50 -7.15
N GLU A 74 11.06 -0.46 -7.53
CA GLU A 74 10.44 -0.32 -8.84
C GLU A 74 11.47 -0.04 -9.95
N SER A 75 12.70 0.40 -9.61
CA SER A 75 13.75 0.71 -10.59
C SER A 75 14.28 -0.51 -11.35
N SER A 76 13.88 -1.69 -10.97
CA SER A 76 14.10 -2.92 -11.75
C SER A 76 13.32 -2.94 -13.07
N GLY A 77 12.30 -2.09 -13.25
CA GLY A 77 11.59 -1.88 -14.51
C GLY A 77 12.45 -1.12 -15.51
N SER A 78 12.32 -1.43 -16.82
CA SER A 78 13.13 -0.82 -17.89
C SER A 78 13.04 0.71 -17.91
N ASN A 79 11.83 1.26 -17.82
CA ASN A 79 11.62 2.72 -17.89
C ASN A 79 12.34 3.48 -16.76
N PHE A 80 12.28 2.94 -15.55
CA PHE A 80 12.94 3.55 -14.40
C PHE A 80 14.46 3.54 -14.55
N TYR A 81 15.00 2.39 -14.97
CA TYR A 81 16.42 2.20 -15.21
C TYR A 81 16.93 3.13 -16.32
N ASP A 82 16.20 3.24 -17.43
CA ASP A 82 16.58 4.07 -18.58
C ASP A 82 16.57 5.57 -18.23
N ILE A 83 15.58 6.04 -17.46
CA ILE A 83 15.53 7.42 -16.95
C ILE A 83 16.72 7.71 -16.05
N ALA A 84 17.01 6.83 -15.10
CA ALA A 84 18.14 6.99 -14.19
C ALA A 84 19.50 7.02 -14.90
N ARG A 85 19.64 6.25 -15.98
CA ARG A 85 20.85 6.28 -16.84
C ARG A 85 21.03 7.59 -17.59
N LEU A 86 19.96 8.30 -17.94
CA LEU A 86 20.03 9.61 -18.59
C LEU A 86 20.49 10.73 -17.64
N CYS A 87 20.44 10.52 -16.33
CA CYS A 87 21.00 11.44 -15.34
C CYS A 87 22.54 11.28 -15.25
N VAL A 88 23.23 11.51 -16.35
CA VAL A 88 24.68 11.22 -16.51
C VAL A 88 25.57 12.08 -15.60
N ASN A 89 25.12 13.27 -15.23
CA ASN A 89 25.85 14.20 -14.34
C ASN A 89 25.36 14.15 -12.89
N ALA A 90 24.56 13.14 -12.53
CA ALA A 90 24.16 12.95 -11.13
C ALA A 90 25.29 12.31 -10.34
N ASP A 91 26.15 13.16 -9.77
CA ASP A 91 27.25 12.74 -8.89
C ASP A 91 26.75 12.09 -7.61
N TYR A 92 25.57 12.51 -7.13
CA TYR A 92 24.92 11.95 -5.96
C TYR A 92 23.64 11.21 -6.35
N ARG A 93 23.54 9.96 -5.90
CA ARG A 93 22.37 9.11 -6.13
C ARG A 93 21.89 8.52 -4.83
N LEU A 94 20.63 8.77 -4.46
CA LEU A 94 20.01 8.27 -3.26
C LEU A 94 18.79 7.45 -3.64
N ALA A 95 18.81 6.17 -3.29
CA ALA A 95 17.69 5.26 -3.51
C ALA A 95 17.06 4.90 -2.17
N LEU A 96 15.76 5.13 -2.04
CA LEU A 96 14.97 4.88 -0.84
C LEU A 96 13.97 3.77 -1.12
N THR A 97 13.98 2.74 -0.30
CA THR A 97 13.03 1.62 -0.39
C THR A 97 12.99 0.80 0.88
N ALA A 98 11.83 0.30 1.24
CA ALA A 98 11.68 -0.66 2.34
C ALA A 98 12.18 -2.07 1.97
N THR A 99 12.19 -2.42 0.68
CA THR A 99 12.40 -3.79 0.19
C THR A 99 13.24 -3.79 -1.09
N PRO A 100 14.57 -3.64 -0.98
CA PRO A 100 15.43 -3.39 -2.15
C PRO A 100 15.49 -4.55 -3.15
N PHE A 101 15.57 -5.80 -2.70
CA PHE A 101 15.80 -6.96 -3.56
C PHE A 101 14.63 -7.96 -3.51
N MET A 102 13.46 -7.51 -3.98
CA MET A 102 12.21 -8.27 -3.89
C MET A 102 11.99 -9.30 -4.99
N LYS A 103 12.69 -9.17 -6.11
CA LYS A 103 12.49 -10.06 -7.24
C LYS A 103 13.56 -11.16 -7.22
N ASP A 104 13.14 -12.42 -7.36
CA ASP A 104 14.01 -13.56 -7.65
C ASP A 104 14.59 -13.45 -9.08
N SER A 105 15.10 -12.28 -9.44
CA SER A 105 15.66 -11.96 -10.72
C SER A 105 16.99 -11.27 -10.52
N THR A 106 18.06 -11.99 -10.83
CA THR A 106 19.43 -11.45 -10.79
C THR A 106 19.54 -10.17 -11.62
N GLU A 107 18.92 -10.14 -12.80
CA GLU A 107 18.95 -8.97 -13.70
C GLU A 107 18.27 -7.75 -13.05
N ALA A 108 17.10 -7.92 -12.43
CA ALA A 108 16.40 -6.84 -11.77
C ALA A 108 17.21 -6.25 -10.59
N ASN A 109 17.83 -7.12 -9.81
CA ASN A 109 18.70 -6.72 -8.70
C ASN A 109 19.96 -6.01 -9.18
N MET A 110 20.58 -6.50 -10.28
CA MET A 110 21.74 -5.85 -10.90
C MET A 110 21.38 -4.46 -11.45
N ARG A 111 20.22 -4.27 -12.06
CA ARG A 111 19.75 -2.96 -12.53
C ARG A 111 19.62 -1.97 -11.37
N LEU A 112 19.02 -2.39 -10.26
CA LEU A 112 18.91 -1.55 -9.06
C LEU A 112 20.30 -1.16 -8.53
N MET A 113 21.20 -2.12 -8.41
CA MET A 113 22.58 -1.86 -7.97
C MET A 113 23.35 -0.95 -8.94
N ALA A 114 23.16 -1.10 -10.25
CA ALA A 114 23.81 -0.25 -11.25
C ALA A 114 23.35 1.22 -11.19
N VAL A 115 22.14 1.48 -10.70
CA VAL A 115 21.58 2.84 -10.57
C VAL A 115 21.89 3.46 -9.23
N ALA A 116 21.81 2.69 -8.14
CA ALA A 116 21.81 3.17 -6.77
C ALA A 116 23.03 2.75 -5.94
N GLY A 117 23.83 1.80 -6.44
CA GLY A 117 24.93 1.22 -5.67
C GLY A 117 24.49 0.18 -4.65
N ARG A 118 25.34 -0.07 -3.66
CA ARG A 118 25.06 -1.00 -2.56
C ARG A 118 24.18 -0.35 -1.49
N ILE A 119 23.64 -1.17 -0.59
CA ILE A 119 22.93 -0.66 0.60
C ILE A 119 23.96 -0.05 1.55
N GLU A 120 23.87 1.25 1.75
CA GLU A 120 24.74 2.01 2.67
C GLU A 120 24.14 2.10 4.07
N ILE A 121 22.83 2.29 4.16
CA ILE A 121 22.13 2.47 5.45
C ILE A 121 20.90 1.55 5.46
N LYS A 122 20.75 0.79 6.55
CA LYS A 122 19.56 0.00 6.83
C LYS A 122 18.94 0.47 8.14
N VAL A 123 17.79 1.13 8.02
CA VAL A 123 16.97 1.53 9.18
C VAL A 123 15.93 0.43 9.41
N THR A 124 15.99 -0.21 10.58
CA THR A 124 15.07 -1.31 10.92
C THR A 124 13.81 -0.76 11.61
N GLU A 125 12.72 -1.51 11.52
CA GLU A 125 11.47 -1.22 12.23
C GLU A 125 11.71 -1.15 13.74
N LYS A 126 12.50 -2.07 14.28
CA LYS A 126 12.88 -2.06 15.71
C LYS A 126 13.54 -0.74 16.13
N TYR A 127 14.50 -0.25 15.34
CA TYR A 127 15.17 1.02 15.62
C TYR A 127 14.18 2.20 15.67
N LEU A 128 13.21 2.22 14.76
CA LEU A 128 12.19 3.28 14.70
C LEU A 128 11.17 3.18 15.85
N ILE A 129 10.81 1.96 16.24
CA ILE A 129 9.91 1.70 17.38
C ILE A 129 10.59 2.09 18.69
N ASP A 130 11.85 1.65 18.91
CA ASP A 130 12.60 1.95 20.12
C ASP A 130 12.82 3.46 20.32
N ARG A 131 12.81 4.24 19.24
CA ARG A 131 12.88 5.72 19.25
C ARG A 131 11.52 6.42 19.27
N GLY A 132 10.42 5.68 19.30
CA GLY A 132 9.07 6.25 19.28
C GLY A 132 8.67 6.92 17.97
N ILE A 133 9.44 6.73 16.89
CA ILE A 133 9.13 7.23 15.54
C ILE A 133 8.00 6.41 14.91
N LEU A 134 7.98 5.11 15.20
CA LEU A 134 6.87 4.22 14.90
C LEU A 134 6.16 3.78 16.18
N ALA A 135 4.87 3.52 16.09
CA ALA A 135 4.10 2.92 17.17
C ALA A 135 4.52 1.44 17.35
N LYS A 136 4.47 0.96 18.59
CA LYS A 136 4.68 -0.46 18.88
C LYS A 136 3.50 -1.27 18.38
N PRO A 137 3.69 -2.22 17.45
CA PRO A 137 2.59 -3.04 16.94
C PRO A 137 2.28 -4.22 17.87
N TYR A 138 1.01 -4.59 17.93
CA TYR A 138 0.53 -5.86 18.48
C TYR A 138 -0.23 -6.60 17.38
N PHE A 139 0.17 -7.84 17.08
CA PHE A 139 -0.42 -8.64 15.99
C PHE A 139 -1.25 -9.78 16.58
N LEU A 140 -2.50 -9.86 16.13
CA LEU A 140 -3.40 -10.98 16.45
C LEU A 140 -3.84 -11.66 15.16
N TYR A 141 -3.79 -12.99 15.16
CA TYR A 141 -4.20 -13.83 14.05
C TYR A 141 -5.40 -14.69 14.44
N HIS A 142 -6.49 -14.57 13.68
CA HIS A 142 -7.66 -15.44 13.87
C HIS A 142 -7.69 -16.53 12.80
N LYS A 143 -7.86 -17.79 13.22
CA LYS A 143 -8.15 -18.88 12.29
C LYS A 143 -9.58 -18.76 11.79
N VAL A 144 -9.74 -18.83 10.49
CA VAL A 144 -11.04 -18.70 9.84
C VAL A 144 -11.32 -19.92 8.96
N ALA A 145 -12.39 -20.63 9.30
CA ALA A 145 -12.93 -21.69 8.48
C ALA A 145 -13.82 -21.13 7.36
N TYR A 146 -14.07 -21.98 6.36
CA TYR A 146 -14.99 -21.62 5.28
C TYR A 146 -16.43 -21.67 5.75
N LYS A 147 -17.11 -20.53 5.65
CA LYS A 147 -18.56 -20.41 5.84
C LYS A 147 -19.10 -19.57 4.68
N PRO A 148 -19.67 -20.19 3.62
CA PRO A 148 -20.08 -19.46 2.43
C PRO A 148 -21.22 -18.48 2.73
N ASP A 149 -21.16 -17.30 2.11
CA ASP A 149 -22.31 -16.41 2.01
C ASP A 149 -23.18 -16.83 0.81
N GLU A 150 -23.97 -17.88 1.02
CA GLU A 150 -24.77 -18.47 -0.06
C GLU A 150 -25.73 -17.48 -0.72
N VAL A 151 -26.30 -16.57 0.07
CA VAL A 151 -27.26 -15.57 -0.42
C VAL A 151 -26.57 -14.63 -1.40
N ARG A 152 -25.43 -14.04 -0.99
CA ARG A 152 -24.67 -13.14 -1.86
C ARG A 152 -24.09 -13.87 -3.06
N ILE A 153 -23.56 -15.08 -2.88
CA ILE A 153 -23.01 -15.87 -3.99
C ILE A 153 -24.11 -16.14 -5.05
N LYS A 154 -25.31 -16.54 -4.63
CA LYS A 154 -26.44 -16.77 -5.56
C LYS A 154 -26.83 -15.48 -6.29
N ALA A 155 -26.93 -14.36 -5.61
CA ALA A 155 -27.23 -13.06 -6.21
C ALA A 155 -26.17 -12.63 -7.24
N GLU A 156 -24.88 -12.77 -6.90
CA GLU A 156 -23.79 -12.41 -7.81
C GLU A 156 -23.70 -13.31 -9.04
N LEU A 157 -24.00 -14.61 -8.89
CA LEU A 157 -24.10 -15.55 -10.01
C LEU A 157 -25.27 -15.20 -10.95
N ALA A 158 -26.42 -14.83 -10.39
CA ALA A 158 -27.60 -14.41 -11.16
C ALA A 158 -27.31 -13.12 -11.96
N ASN A 159 -26.61 -12.17 -11.37
CA ASN A 159 -26.23 -10.91 -12.00
C ASN A 159 -24.95 -10.99 -12.87
N LYS A 160 -24.40 -12.21 -13.08
CA LYS A 160 -23.15 -12.45 -13.84
C LYS A 160 -21.91 -11.69 -13.34
N HIS A 161 -21.94 -11.13 -12.15
CA HIS A 161 -20.78 -10.48 -11.52
C HIS A 161 -19.73 -11.49 -11.03
N LEU A 162 -20.16 -12.70 -10.67
CA LEU A 162 -19.31 -13.81 -10.30
C LEU A 162 -19.32 -14.85 -11.42
N ASN A 163 -18.24 -14.94 -12.17
CA ASN A 163 -18.13 -15.83 -13.32
C ASN A 163 -16.97 -16.81 -13.14
N PHE A 164 -17.31 -18.08 -12.93
CA PHE A 164 -16.34 -19.17 -12.79
C PHE A 164 -16.24 -20.03 -14.06
N ARG A 165 -16.45 -19.48 -15.24
CA ARG A 165 -16.31 -20.23 -16.49
C ARG A 165 -14.92 -20.89 -16.57
N VAL A 166 -14.89 -22.13 -17.05
CA VAL A 166 -13.65 -22.88 -17.25
C VAL A 166 -12.75 -22.08 -18.20
N GLY A 167 -11.48 -21.87 -17.81
CA GLY A 167 -10.49 -21.10 -18.58
C GLY A 167 -10.48 -19.60 -18.33
N MET A 168 -11.48 -18.98 -17.67
CA MET A 168 -11.54 -17.56 -17.42
C MET A 168 -11.07 -17.13 -16.02
N SER A 169 -10.91 -18.08 -15.06
CA SER A 169 -10.40 -17.80 -13.73
C SER A 169 -9.47 -18.90 -13.25
N THR A 170 -8.36 -18.51 -12.61
CA THR A 170 -7.43 -19.47 -12.00
C THR A 170 -8.03 -20.11 -10.75
N ALA A 171 -7.48 -21.27 -10.33
CA ALA A 171 -7.88 -21.92 -9.07
C ALA A 171 -7.70 -20.98 -7.87
N TYR A 172 -6.66 -20.16 -7.88
CA TYR A 172 -6.43 -19.15 -6.84
C TYR A 172 -7.50 -18.05 -6.85
N GLN A 173 -7.88 -17.53 -8.02
CA GLN A 173 -8.93 -16.50 -8.11
C GLN A 173 -10.26 -16.99 -7.55
N LYS A 174 -10.64 -18.27 -7.85
CA LYS A 174 -11.83 -18.91 -7.27
C LYS A 174 -11.72 -19.05 -5.75
N ALA A 175 -10.58 -19.54 -5.27
CA ALA A 175 -10.32 -19.66 -3.84
C ALA A 175 -10.39 -18.32 -3.13
N TYR A 176 -9.85 -17.26 -3.74
CA TYR A 176 -9.90 -15.91 -3.20
C TYR A 176 -11.33 -15.36 -3.13
N GLN A 177 -12.11 -15.51 -4.19
CA GLN A 177 -13.51 -15.05 -4.19
C GLN A 177 -14.32 -15.76 -3.11
N LEU A 178 -14.26 -17.08 -3.05
CA LEU A 178 -15.07 -17.86 -2.10
C LEU A 178 -14.54 -17.80 -0.66
N GLY A 179 -13.22 -17.86 -0.47
CA GLY A 179 -12.61 -17.96 0.85
C GLY A 179 -12.32 -16.60 1.52
N ILE A 180 -12.23 -15.51 0.76
CA ILE A 180 -12.00 -14.17 1.28
C ILE A 180 -13.24 -13.30 1.13
N VAL A 181 -13.70 -13.04 -0.12
CA VAL A 181 -14.73 -12.04 -0.41
C VAL A 181 -16.10 -12.48 0.08
N TYR A 182 -16.49 -13.72 -0.24
CA TYR A 182 -17.80 -14.31 0.08
C TYR A 182 -17.74 -15.33 1.21
N ASN A 183 -16.74 -15.24 2.07
CA ASN A 183 -16.69 -16.04 3.29
C ASN A 183 -17.36 -15.26 4.44
N LEU A 184 -18.62 -15.61 4.72
CA LEU A 184 -19.43 -14.97 5.76
C LEU A 184 -18.73 -15.02 7.13
N GLY A 185 -18.19 -16.19 7.52
CA GLY A 185 -17.51 -16.34 8.82
C GLY A 185 -16.29 -15.42 8.97
N ARG A 186 -15.56 -15.19 7.87
CA ARG A 186 -14.44 -14.25 7.83
C ARG A 186 -14.91 -12.79 7.94
N ASN A 187 -15.94 -12.45 7.20
CA ASN A 187 -16.49 -11.10 7.22
C ASN A 187 -17.12 -10.76 8.59
N GLU A 188 -17.82 -11.74 9.22
CA GLU A 188 -18.31 -11.61 10.60
C GLU A 188 -17.17 -11.41 11.62
N ALA A 189 -16.03 -12.10 11.44
CA ALA A 189 -14.86 -11.90 12.29
C ALA A 189 -14.26 -10.49 12.12
N ILE A 190 -14.16 -9.99 10.89
CA ILE A 190 -13.70 -8.62 10.60
C ILE A 190 -14.60 -7.58 11.27
N VAL A 191 -15.91 -7.74 11.17
CA VAL A 191 -16.89 -6.82 11.80
C VAL A 191 -16.77 -6.87 13.32
N ARG A 192 -16.60 -8.05 13.91
CA ARG A 192 -16.40 -8.23 15.37
C ARG A 192 -15.17 -7.49 15.86
N GLU A 193 -14.04 -7.60 15.16
CA GLU A 193 -12.83 -6.88 15.51
C GLU A 193 -13.02 -5.36 15.41
N ALA A 194 -13.68 -4.88 14.36
CA ALA A 194 -13.98 -3.46 14.21
C ALA A 194 -14.85 -2.91 15.34
N LEU A 195 -15.86 -3.68 15.81
CA LEU A 195 -16.68 -3.35 16.96
C LEU A 195 -15.85 -3.31 18.25
N LEU A 196 -14.96 -4.28 18.43
CA LEU A 196 -14.05 -4.33 19.59
C LEU A 196 -13.14 -3.09 19.62
N TYR A 197 -12.58 -2.69 18.50
CA TYR A 197 -11.77 -1.48 18.42
C TYR A 197 -12.57 -0.20 18.76
N LYS A 198 -13.81 -0.10 18.26
CA LYS A 198 -14.71 1.00 18.62
C LYS A 198 -14.98 1.06 20.15
N GLN A 199 -15.20 -0.09 20.79
CA GLN A 199 -15.42 -0.16 22.26
C GLN A 199 -14.22 0.40 23.05
N HIS A 200 -13.02 0.32 22.48
CA HIS A 200 -11.79 0.88 23.06
C HIS A 200 -11.43 2.28 22.51
N SER A 201 -12.38 2.95 21.85
CA SER A 201 -12.20 4.29 21.26
C SER A 201 -11.03 4.37 20.25
N LEU A 202 -10.75 3.27 19.56
CA LEU A 202 -9.71 3.20 18.53
C LEU A 202 -10.35 3.40 17.16
N ASN A 203 -9.84 4.38 16.41
CA ASN A 203 -10.13 4.49 15.00
C ASN A 203 -9.45 3.34 14.23
N CYS A 204 -10.16 2.75 13.28
CA CYS A 204 -9.72 1.54 12.59
C CYS A 204 -9.61 1.75 11.07
N MET A 205 -8.52 1.26 10.49
CA MET A 205 -8.38 1.13 9.04
C MET A 205 -8.53 -0.34 8.65
N THR A 206 -9.48 -0.62 7.75
CA THR A 206 -9.70 -1.98 7.22
C THR A 206 -9.23 -2.04 5.78
N LEU A 207 -8.19 -2.84 5.52
CA LEU A 207 -7.53 -2.91 4.21
C LEU A 207 -8.05 -4.09 3.41
N VAL A 208 -8.62 -3.82 2.23
CA VAL A 208 -9.15 -4.80 1.30
C VAL A 208 -8.39 -4.77 -0.03
N ARG A 209 -8.44 -5.86 -0.80
CA ARG A 209 -7.84 -5.91 -2.14
C ARG A 209 -8.85 -5.61 -3.25
N LEU A 210 -10.10 -6.02 -3.09
CA LEU A 210 -11.13 -5.87 -4.11
C LEU A 210 -12.22 -4.90 -3.66
N LYS A 211 -12.66 -4.03 -4.57
CA LYS A 211 -13.76 -3.07 -4.35
C LYS A 211 -15.01 -3.77 -3.83
N ARG A 212 -15.38 -4.92 -4.42
CA ARG A 212 -16.57 -5.68 -3.99
C ARG A 212 -16.48 -6.14 -2.55
N HIS A 213 -15.31 -6.62 -2.08
CA HIS A 213 -15.12 -6.99 -0.68
C HIS A 213 -15.32 -5.79 0.27
N GLY A 214 -14.75 -4.63 -0.09
CA GLY A 214 -14.95 -3.40 0.67
C GLY A 214 -16.42 -2.99 0.76
N GLN A 215 -17.20 -3.14 -0.30
CA GLN A 215 -18.63 -2.86 -0.31
C GLN A 215 -19.40 -3.79 0.65
N ILE A 216 -19.14 -5.10 0.58
CA ILE A 216 -19.74 -6.09 1.48
C ILE A 216 -19.44 -5.77 2.95
N LEU A 217 -18.17 -5.49 3.27
CA LEU A 217 -17.78 -5.13 4.63
C LEU A 217 -18.42 -3.81 5.09
N MET A 218 -18.50 -2.82 4.22
CA MET A 218 -19.16 -1.55 4.54
C MET A 218 -20.63 -1.73 4.89
N GLU A 219 -21.37 -2.56 4.11
CA GLU A 219 -22.76 -2.91 4.39
C GLU A 219 -22.89 -3.57 5.76
N MET A 220 -22.13 -4.65 6.02
CA MET A 220 -22.19 -5.39 7.28
C MET A 220 -21.79 -4.56 8.50
N MET A 221 -20.77 -3.71 8.37
CA MET A 221 -20.33 -2.84 9.45
C MET A 221 -21.37 -1.75 9.76
N LYS A 222 -22.02 -1.16 8.75
CA LYS A 222 -23.10 -0.19 8.94
C LYS A 222 -24.32 -0.83 9.62
N GLU A 223 -24.73 -2.02 9.20
CA GLU A 223 -25.78 -2.81 9.83
C GLU A 223 -25.49 -3.11 11.30
N SER A 224 -24.20 -3.22 11.66
CA SER A 224 -23.74 -3.43 13.03
C SER A 224 -23.58 -2.13 13.83
N GLY A 225 -23.99 -0.96 13.31
CA GLY A 225 -23.96 0.33 13.99
C GLY A 225 -22.60 1.03 14.00
N LEU A 226 -21.68 0.64 13.11
CA LEU A 226 -20.41 1.36 12.90
C LEU A 226 -20.61 2.50 11.91
N ARG A 227 -19.94 3.63 12.17
CA ARG A 227 -19.80 4.73 11.21
C ARG A 227 -18.65 4.42 10.28
N VAL A 228 -18.96 4.10 9.02
CA VAL A 228 -17.99 3.54 8.07
C VAL A 228 -17.97 4.32 6.77
N ASP A 229 -16.78 4.57 6.27
CA ASP A 229 -16.57 5.09 4.93
C ASP A 229 -15.62 4.19 4.12
N PHE A 230 -15.61 4.36 2.78
CA PHE A 230 -14.82 3.53 1.88
C PHE A 230 -14.09 4.38 0.84
N ILE A 231 -12.78 4.14 0.69
CA ILE A 231 -11.93 4.73 -0.36
C ILE A 231 -11.50 3.64 -1.34
N TYR A 232 -11.69 3.90 -2.64
CA TYR A 232 -11.26 3.02 -3.73
C TYR A 232 -10.72 3.83 -4.91
N GLY A 233 -10.23 3.15 -5.99
CA GLY A 233 -9.48 3.71 -7.09
C GLY A 233 -10.03 4.95 -7.77
N GLU A 234 -11.31 4.96 -7.92
CA GLU A 234 -12.02 6.04 -8.62
C GLU A 234 -12.21 7.29 -7.73
N SER A 235 -11.89 7.22 -6.41
CA SER A 235 -11.99 8.37 -5.52
C SER A 235 -10.94 9.42 -5.88
N ASN A 236 -11.34 10.68 -6.06
CA ASN A 236 -10.41 11.77 -6.29
C ASN A 236 -9.60 12.12 -5.01
N GLN A 237 -8.52 12.89 -5.16
CA GLN A 237 -7.60 13.20 -4.06
C GLN A 237 -8.29 13.98 -2.93
N SER A 238 -9.16 14.93 -3.25
CA SER A 238 -9.87 15.73 -2.23
C SER A 238 -10.82 14.87 -1.39
N THR A 239 -11.57 13.97 -2.04
CA THR A 239 -12.46 13.02 -1.35
C THR A 239 -11.66 12.06 -0.44
N ARG A 240 -10.51 11.57 -0.90
CA ARG A 240 -9.65 10.72 -0.08
C ARG A 240 -9.18 11.44 1.17
N GLN A 241 -8.68 12.68 1.02
CA GLN A 241 -8.19 13.47 2.14
C GLN A 241 -9.32 13.80 3.13
N ALA A 242 -10.51 14.15 2.65
CA ALA A 242 -11.66 14.40 3.51
C ALA A 242 -12.00 13.17 4.38
N LYS A 243 -12.08 11.97 3.79
CA LYS A 243 -12.38 10.73 4.52
C LYS A 243 -11.28 10.33 5.52
N LEU A 244 -10.02 10.58 5.20
CA LEU A 244 -8.91 10.39 6.13
C LEU A 244 -8.99 11.36 7.31
N ASN A 245 -9.38 12.60 7.06
CA ASN A 245 -9.60 13.58 8.12
C ASN A 245 -10.79 13.18 9.02
N SER A 246 -11.88 12.67 8.44
CA SER A 246 -13.03 12.15 9.22
C SER A 246 -12.65 10.94 10.10
N LEU A 247 -11.72 10.08 9.63
CA LEU A 247 -11.17 9.01 10.48
C LEU A 247 -10.32 9.58 11.61
N ALA A 248 -9.45 10.54 11.30
CA ALA A 248 -8.56 11.17 12.30
C ALA A 248 -9.33 11.94 13.38
N SER A 249 -10.42 12.61 13.01
CA SER A 249 -11.27 13.35 13.94
C SER A 249 -12.22 12.47 14.77
N GLY A 250 -12.33 11.16 14.42
CA GLY A 250 -13.28 10.26 15.05
C GLY A 250 -14.74 10.45 14.60
N GLU A 251 -14.97 11.19 13.52
CA GLU A 251 -16.27 11.31 12.88
C GLU A 251 -16.75 9.98 12.32
N ILE A 252 -15.83 9.16 11.81
CA ILE A 252 -16.05 7.76 11.45
C ILE A 252 -15.23 6.82 12.32
N ASP A 253 -15.76 5.64 12.59
CA ASP A 253 -15.12 4.60 13.41
C ASP A 253 -14.15 3.76 12.56
N VAL A 254 -14.53 3.48 11.30
CA VAL A 254 -13.78 2.62 10.37
C VAL A 254 -13.66 3.28 9.00
N LEU A 255 -12.45 3.28 8.47
CA LEU A 255 -12.20 3.60 7.07
C LEU A 255 -11.75 2.34 6.33
N ILE A 256 -12.57 1.89 5.37
CA ILE A 256 -12.18 0.79 4.48
C ILE A 256 -11.36 1.37 3.33
N GLY A 257 -10.21 0.76 3.04
CA GLY A 257 -9.34 1.16 1.95
C GLY A 257 -8.98 0.00 1.02
N SER A 258 -9.03 0.24 -0.29
CA SER A 258 -8.43 -0.67 -1.27
C SER A 258 -6.92 -0.39 -1.40
N THR A 259 -6.22 -1.18 -2.21
CA THR A 259 -4.77 -1.07 -2.49
C THR A 259 -4.27 0.33 -2.89
N ILE A 260 -5.18 1.27 -3.17
CA ILE A 260 -4.85 2.67 -3.49
C ILE A 260 -4.35 3.46 -2.28
N LEU A 261 -4.68 3.01 -1.06
CA LEU A 261 -4.03 3.54 0.13
C LEU A 261 -2.57 3.07 0.25
N ASP A 262 -2.13 2.16 -0.61
CA ASP A 262 -0.76 1.64 -0.59
C ASP A 262 0.26 2.64 -1.20
N VAL A 263 -0.15 3.63 -1.99
CA VAL A 263 0.77 4.57 -2.67
C VAL A 263 0.38 6.03 -2.44
N GLY A 264 1.33 6.83 -1.94
CA GLY A 264 1.30 8.30 -2.01
C GLY A 264 0.26 9.04 -1.17
N VAL A 265 -0.49 8.38 -0.28
CA VAL A 265 -1.48 9.02 0.57
C VAL A 265 -0.95 9.19 1.99
N ASP A 266 -1.02 10.40 2.52
CA ASP A 266 -0.67 10.67 3.91
C ASP A 266 -1.78 10.18 4.85
N VAL A 267 -1.61 8.95 5.38
CA VAL A 267 -2.56 8.32 6.28
C VAL A 267 -2.30 8.80 7.70
N PRO A 268 -3.30 9.31 8.42
CA PRO A 268 -3.14 9.67 9.82
C PRO A 268 -2.76 8.46 10.67
N SER A 269 -2.18 8.68 11.84
CA SER A 269 -1.93 7.60 12.80
C SER A 269 -3.26 6.97 13.23
N VAL A 270 -3.39 5.64 13.07
CA VAL A 270 -4.61 4.90 13.45
C VAL A 270 -4.35 4.01 14.65
N GLY A 271 -5.38 3.79 15.47
CA GLY A 271 -5.32 2.92 16.64
C GLY A 271 -5.28 1.45 16.28
N ALA A 272 -5.94 1.09 15.19
CA ALA A 272 -6.07 -0.30 14.76
C ALA A 272 -6.04 -0.45 13.24
N VAL A 273 -5.56 -1.61 12.78
CA VAL A 273 -5.57 -2.01 11.37
C VAL A 273 -6.12 -3.43 11.24
N ILE A 274 -7.04 -3.65 10.31
CA ILE A 274 -7.52 -4.98 9.94
C ILE A 274 -7.06 -5.32 8.53
N LEU A 275 -6.28 -6.38 8.39
CA LEU A 275 -5.75 -6.87 7.11
C LEU A 275 -6.77 -7.79 6.43
N ALA A 276 -7.87 -7.23 5.96
CA ALA A 276 -8.98 -7.97 5.40
C ALA A 276 -8.71 -8.54 4.00
N GLY A 277 -7.76 -7.98 3.24
CA GLY A 277 -7.56 -8.28 1.83
C GLY A 277 -6.86 -9.60 1.53
N GLY A 278 -6.20 -10.26 2.50
CA GLY A 278 -5.38 -11.45 2.21
C GLY A 278 -4.24 -11.14 1.21
N GLY A 279 -3.73 -12.17 0.53
CA GLY A 279 -2.60 -12.04 -0.39
C GLY A 279 -1.27 -12.42 0.25
N LYS A 280 -0.17 -12.38 -0.51
CA LYS A 280 1.15 -12.82 -0.02
C LYS A 280 2.28 -11.80 -0.17
N ALA A 281 2.05 -10.70 -0.89
CA ALA A 281 3.12 -9.76 -1.22
C ALA A 281 3.73 -9.11 0.04
N GLU A 282 5.03 -9.32 0.25
CA GLU A 282 5.78 -8.80 1.38
C GLU A 282 5.75 -7.26 1.45
N VAL A 283 5.94 -6.60 0.32
CA VAL A 283 5.93 -5.13 0.23
C VAL A 283 4.59 -4.57 0.65
N GLU A 284 3.51 -5.10 0.04
CA GLU A 284 2.15 -4.68 0.37
C GLU A 284 1.87 -4.85 1.86
N MET A 285 2.35 -5.95 2.47
CA MET A 285 2.18 -6.20 3.90
C MET A 285 2.94 -5.17 4.74
N ARG A 286 4.23 -4.95 4.48
CA ARG A 286 5.04 -4.00 5.24
C ARG A 286 4.54 -2.57 5.07
N GLN A 287 4.15 -2.16 3.87
CA GLN A 287 3.59 -0.84 3.61
C GLN A 287 2.23 -0.64 4.31
N ARG A 288 1.36 -1.65 4.30
CA ARG A 288 0.05 -1.61 4.98
C ARG A 288 0.19 -1.47 6.49
N VAL A 289 1.05 -2.29 7.07
CA VAL A 289 1.36 -2.25 8.51
C VAL A 289 2.03 -0.91 8.85
N GLY A 290 3.04 -0.50 8.10
CA GLY A 290 3.80 0.73 8.33
C GLY A 290 2.94 2.00 8.38
N ARG A 291 1.83 2.05 7.63
CA ARG A 291 0.90 3.19 7.67
C ARG A 291 0.16 3.29 8.99
N GLY A 292 -0.26 2.16 9.58
CA GLY A 292 -0.86 2.13 10.90
C GLY A 292 0.11 2.48 12.03
N LEU A 293 1.42 2.28 11.78
CA LEU A 293 2.46 2.46 12.79
C LEU A 293 2.99 3.89 12.92
N ARG A 294 2.43 4.88 12.26
CA ARG A 294 2.86 6.28 12.49
C ARG A 294 2.72 6.66 13.95
N ALA A 295 3.75 7.35 14.48
CA ALA A 295 3.77 7.78 15.87
C ALA A 295 2.54 8.60 16.23
N LYS A 296 2.00 8.33 17.40
CA LYS A 296 0.84 9.01 17.96
C LYS A 296 1.28 10.10 18.91
N LYS A 297 0.71 11.28 18.73
CA LYS A 297 0.91 12.41 19.67
C LYS A 297 -0.22 12.39 20.70
N ASN A 298 0.11 12.55 21.97
CA ASN A 298 -0.85 12.67 23.07
C ASN A 298 -1.69 11.42 23.40
N GLN A 299 -1.24 10.24 23.00
CA GLN A 299 -1.84 8.94 23.37
C GLN A 299 -0.80 7.84 23.30
N ALA A 300 -1.11 6.67 23.87
CA ALA A 300 -0.21 5.52 23.84
C ALA A 300 0.27 5.22 22.39
N ASN A 301 1.58 5.14 22.21
CA ASN A 301 2.19 4.96 20.89
C ASN A 301 2.20 3.46 20.49
N VAL A 302 1.00 2.88 20.42
CA VAL A 302 0.76 1.48 20.07
C VAL A 302 -0.25 1.34 18.92
N CYS A 303 -0.18 0.26 18.15
CA CYS A 303 -1.13 -0.06 17.10
C CYS A 303 -1.53 -1.53 17.17
N PHE A 304 -2.82 -1.82 17.14
CA PHE A 304 -3.36 -3.17 17.12
C PHE A 304 -3.63 -3.61 15.68
N ILE A 305 -3.14 -4.79 15.30
CA ILE A 305 -3.21 -5.28 13.93
C ILE A 305 -3.82 -6.68 13.93
N THR A 306 -4.97 -6.81 13.28
CA THR A 306 -5.63 -8.12 13.10
C THR A 306 -5.40 -8.63 11.68
N ASP A 307 -4.96 -9.89 11.57
CA ASP A 307 -4.89 -10.66 10.33
C ASP A 307 -5.57 -12.02 10.49
N PHE A 308 -5.75 -12.76 9.41
CA PHE A 308 -6.53 -13.98 9.37
C PHE A 308 -5.73 -15.14 8.77
N ILE A 309 -5.81 -16.30 9.41
CA ILE A 309 -5.28 -17.56 8.88
C ILE A 309 -6.45 -18.32 8.23
N ASP A 310 -6.50 -18.25 6.91
CA ASP A 310 -7.59 -18.79 6.11
C ASP A 310 -7.38 -20.29 5.88
N ILE A 311 -7.92 -21.14 6.78
CA ILE A 311 -7.70 -22.61 6.79
C ILE A 311 -8.52 -23.37 5.75
N SER A 312 -9.40 -22.70 5.03
CA SER A 312 -10.36 -23.29 4.10
C SER A 312 -9.78 -23.78 2.78
N ASN A 313 -8.61 -23.30 2.38
CA ASN A 313 -8.00 -23.59 1.09
C ASN A 313 -6.47 -23.53 1.17
N LYS A 314 -5.79 -24.51 0.53
CA LYS A 314 -4.32 -24.61 0.57
C LYS A 314 -3.59 -23.37 0.08
N TYR A 315 -4.09 -22.66 -0.93
CA TYR A 315 -3.47 -21.44 -1.44
C TYR A 315 -3.62 -20.28 -0.44
N LEU A 316 -4.81 -20.14 0.16
CA LEU A 316 -5.09 -19.07 1.13
C LEU A 316 -4.33 -19.33 2.43
N LEU A 317 -4.25 -20.60 2.86
CA LEU A 317 -3.48 -21.02 4.03
C LEU A 317 -1.99 -20.71 3.87
N SER A 318 -1.39 -21.10 2.73
CA SER A 318 0.01 -20.80 2.42
C SER A 318 0.28 -19.30 2.48
N HIS A 319 -0.56 -18.49 1.82
CA HIS A 319 -0.41 -17.04 1.84
C HIS A 319 -0.58 -16.43 3.24
N SER A 320 -1.45 -17.00 4.09
CA SER A 320 -1.60 -16.54 5.47
C SER A 320 -0.33 -16.79 6.29
N TYR A 321 0.27 -17.99 6.15
CA TYR A 321 1.52 -18.31 6.84
C TYR A 321 2.71 -17.54 6.27
N GLU A 322 2.76 -17.25 4.96
CA GLU A 322 3.77 -16.37 4.36
C GLU A 322 3.71 -14.98 4.98
N ARG A 323 2.51 -14.39 5.14
CA ARG A 323 2.33 -13.10 5.81
C ARG A 323 2.77 -13.14 7.28
N LYS A 324 2.35 -14.19 7.99
CA LYS A 324 2.75 -14.37 9.40
C LYS A 324 4.26 -14.50 9.53
N HIS A 325 4.91 -15.28 8.67
CA HIS A 325 6.36 -15.45 8.67
C HIS A 325 7.11 -14.13 8.50
N ILE A 326 6.64 -13.24 7.62
CA ILE A 326 7.23 -11.90 7.43
C ILE A 326 7.20 -11.12 8.74
N ILE A 327 6.10 -11.15 9.47
CA ILE A 327 5.96 -10.46 10.75
C ILE A 327 6.82 -11.12 11.83
N ASP A 328 6.77 -12.46 11.94
CA ASP A 328 7.55 -13.23 12.93
C ASP A 328 9.08 -13.07 12.76
N THR A 329 9.54 -12.74 11.55
CA THR A 329 10.95 -12.58 11.23
C THR A 329 11.41 -11.12 11.15
N THR A 330 10.49 -10.16 11.32
CA THR A 330 10.82 -8.73 11.31
C THR A 330 11.11 -8.23 12.75
N PRO A 331 12.34 -7.84 13.07
CA PRO A 331 12.68 -7.28 14.38
C PRO A 331 11.84 -6.03 14.69
N GLY A 332 11.26 -5.97 15.89
CA GLY A 332 10.32 -4.93 16.30
C GLY A 332 8.85 -5.29 16.03
N PHE A 333 8.57 -6.20 15.09
CA PHE A 333 7.23 -6.74 14.87
C PHE A 333 7.03 -8.06 15.61
N ALA A 334 8.03 -8.95 15.54
CA ALA A 334 7.99 -10.27 16.17
C ALA A 334 7.65 -10.23 17.66
N GLU A 335 8.17 -9.23 18.37
CA GLU A 335 7.95 -9.04 19.81
C GLU A 335 6.51 -8.65 20.18
N GLY A 336 5.70 -8.25 19.19
CA GLY A 336 4.29 -7.90 19.35
C GLY A 336 3.31 -8.99 18.90
N VAL A 337 3.80 -10.14 18.43
CA VAL A 337 2.94 -11.23 17.95
C VAL A 337 2.32 -11.98 19.11
N LEU A 338 0.99 -12.01 19.13
CA LEU A 338 0.19 -12.74 20.13
C LEU A 338 -0.09 -14.18 19.68
N PRO A 339 -0.46 -15.07 20.63
CA PRO A 339 -0.94 -16.40 20.28
C PRO A 339 -2.11 -16.34 19.29
N ILE A 340 -2.16 -17.30 18.37
CA ILE A 340 -3.27 -17.41 17.42
C ILE A 340 -4.58 -17.62 18.21
N ASP A 341 -5.65 -16.94 17.80
CA ASP A 341 -6.95 -16.91 18.47
C ASP A 341 -6.88 -16.40 19.94
N GLY A 342 -5.83 -15.68 20.29
CA GLY A 342 -5.70 -15.00 21.58
C GLY A 342 -6.56 -13.72 21.67
N ALA A 343 -6.16 -12.81 22.54
CA ALA A 343 -6.81 -11.51 22.70
C ALA A 343 -5.79 -10.39 22.92
N PHE A 344 -6.12 -9.17 22.50
CA PHE A 344 -5.34 -7.98 22.82
C PHE A 344 -5.48 -7.58 24.29
N ASP A 345 -4.38 -7.16 24.90
CA ASP A 345 -4.41 -6.42 26.16
C ASP A 345 -4.56 -4.92 25.90
N PHE A 346 -5.78 -4.43 25.92
CA PHE A 346 -6.04 -2.98 25.78
C PHE A 346 -5.65 -2.15 27.01
N GLY A 347 -5.22 -2.79 28.10
CA GLY A 347 -4.67 -2.10 29.27
C GLY A 347 -3.42 -1.30 28.94
N VAL A 348 -2.71 -1.66 27.87
CA VAL A 348 -1.53 -0.89 27.38
C VAL A 348 -1.89 0.53 26.91
N LEU A 349 -3.16 0.82 26.59
CA LEU A 349 -3.62 2.17 26.22
C LEU A 349 -3.65 3.15 27.43
N LYS A 350 -3.63 2.62 28.65
CA LYS A 350 -3.68 3.39 29.91
C LYS A 350 -2.31 3.51 30.58
N ARG A 351 -1.28 2.90 30.00
CA ARG A 351 0.09 2.97 30.52
C ARG A 351 0.78 4.12 29.80
N ASP A 352 0.91 5.26 30.47
CA ASP A 352 1.78 6.38 30.07
C ASP A 352 3.24 6.07 30.33
#